data_5d472b63c5c860ecb688be5290c6feb8
#
_entry.id   5d472b63c5c860ecb688be5290c6feb8
#
_cell.length_a   1.000
_cell.length_b   1.000
_cell.length_c   1.000
_cell.angle_alpha   90.00
_cell.angle_beta   90.00
_cell.angle_gamma   90.00
#
_symmetry.space_group_name_H-M   'P 1'
#
loop_
_entity.id
_entity.type
_entity.pdbx_description
1 polymer ?
#
loop_
_entity_poly.entity_id
_entity_poly.type
_entity_poly.pdbx_seq_one_letter_code
_entity_poly.pdbx_strand_id
1 'polypeptide(L)'
;MKKTRRGFLKKSILQTAGIGLAAALPFDLSATKSYLAESKSLEVYKSPRIKFAVIGMNHGHIYGMANAIIRGGGELVCYYAKESNLNEAFGKRYPKAKLASSEEQILQDKDISLVLSAGVPSDRAPLGIRVMKSGKDYMSDKPGITTLKQLAECRKVQKATGQIYSIMYSERLSNPATVKASELVADGAIGKVIQTIGLGPHLMRPDTRPSWFFDMNQVGGIITDIASHQFDQFLHFTGSTEAKILAAQVKNVNHPQYLGFEDFGDAM
;
A
#
# COMPACT_ATOMS: atom_id res chain seq x y z
N MET A 1 -26.46 4.05 -25.33
CA MET A 1 -25.69 4.98 -26.21
C MET A 1 -24.23 4.64 -26.12
N LYS A 2 -23.58 4.20 -27.21
CA LYS A 2 -22.13 3.94 -27.22
C LYS A 2 -21.38 5.27 -27.06
N LYS A 3 -20.65 5.44 -25.95
CA LYS A 3 -19.78 6.61 -25.73
C LYS A 3 -18.59 6.50 -26.69
N THR A 4 -18.44 7.41 -27.63
CA THR A 4 -17.34 7.40 -28.60
C THR A 4 -16.09 8.02 -27.99
N ARG A 5 -14.87 7.52 -28.39
CA ARG A 5 -13.56 8.07 -28.00
C ARG A 5 -13.49 9.61 -28.17
N ARG A 6 -14.10 10.13 -29.24
CA ARG A 6 -14.17 11.57 -29.51
C ARG A 6 -15.00 12.35 -28.50
N GLY A 7 -16.07 11.76 -27.96
CA GLY A 7 -16.91 12.37 -26.92
C GLY A 7 -16.20 12.43 -25.55
N PHE A 8 -15.38 11.43 -25.24
CA PHE A 8 -14.56 11.41 -24.03
C PHE A 8 -13.45 12.48 -24.10
N LEU A 9 -12.67 12.52 -25.19
CA LEU A 9 -11.60 13.52 -25.38
C LEU A 9 -12.15 14.96 -25.37
N LYS A 10 -13.29 15.23 -26.03
CA LYS A 10 -13.91 16.57 -25.97
C LYS A 10 -14.31 16.97 -24.56
N LYS A 11 -14.87 16.07 -23.74
CA LYS A 11 -15.18 16.36 -22.33
C LYS A 11 -13.91 16.59 -21.49
N SER A 12 -12.86 15.81 -21.70
CA SER A 12 -11.60 15.97 -20.98
C SER A 12 -10.88 17.28 -21.35
N ILE A 13 -10.87 17.64 -22.63
CA ILE A 13 -10.28 18.91 -23.12
C ILE A 13 -11.06 20.13 -22.60
N LEU A 14 -12.39 20.07 -22.52
CA LEU A 14 -13.21 21.13 -21.91
C LEU A 14 -12.94 21.27 -20.40
N GLN A 15 -12.64 20.19 -19.70
CA GLN A 15 -12.27 20.24 -18.28
C GLN A 15 -10.87 20.79 -18.03
N THR A 16 -9.90 20.49 -18.91
CA THR A 16 -8.52 21.01 -18.80
C THR A 16 -8.34 22.42 -19.32
N ALA A 17 -9.07 22.84 -20.38
CA ALA A 17 -9.07 24.21 -20.85
C ALA A 17 -9.75 25.19 -19.83
N GLY A 18 -10.59 24.70 -18.94
CA GLY A 18 -11.20 25.47 -17.86
C GLY A 18 -10.24 25.88 -16.73
N ILE A 19 -9.10 25.21 -16.59
CA ILE A 19 -8.15 25.50 -15.50
C ILE A 19 -7.35 26.80 -15.72
N GLY A 20 -7.18 27.24 -16.98
CA GLY A 20 -6.48 28.49 -17.33
C GLY A 20 -7.33 29.77 -17.20
N LEU A 21 -8.66 29.68 -17.07
CA LEU A 21 -9.57 30.81 -16.94
C LEU A 21 -10.37 30.81 -15.62
N ALA A 22 -9.99 30.00 -14.65
CA ALA A 22 -10.76 29.76 -13.43
C ALA A 22 -10.62 30.85 -12.35
N ALA A 23 -10.16 32.07 -12.70
CA ALA A 23 -10.18 33.19 -11.78
C ALA A 23 -11.55 33.91 -11.71
N ALA A 24 -12.57 33.51 -12.47
CA ALA A 24 -13.83 34.26 -12.55
C ALA A 24 -15.12 33.40 -12.65
N LEU A 25 -15.10 32.09 -12.47
CA LEU A 25 -16.32 31.30 -12.45
C LEU A 25 -16.55 30.69 -11.05
N PRO A 26 -17.76 30.72 -10.51
CA PRO A 26 -18.05 30.09 -9.24
C PRO A 26 -17.82 28.56 -9.39
N PHE A 27 -16.93 28.04 -8.59
CA PHE A 27 -16.68 26.61 -8.50
C PHE A 27 -17.96 25.94 -8.02
N ASP A 28 -18.59 25.13 -8.88
CA ASP A 28 -19.80 24.41 -8.51
C ASP A 28 -19.45 23.31 -7.49
N LEU A 29 -19.65 23.62 -6.23
CA LEU A 29 -19.48 22.69 -5.09
C LEU A 29 -20.51 21.55 -5.09
N SER A 30 -21.50 21.55 -6.00
CA SER A 30 -22.53 20.49 -6.06
C SER A 30 -21.94 19.16 -6.54
N ALA A 31 -20.98 19.21 -7.48
CA ALA A 31 -20.25 18.01 -7.94
C ALA A 31 -19.38 17.40 -6.84
N THR A 32 -18.80 18.21 -5.97
CA THR A 32 -18.01 17.75 -4.82
C THR A 32 -18.90 17.19 -3.71
N LYS A 33 -20.10 17.73 -3.56
CA LYS A 33 -21.10 17.22 -2.61
C LYS A 33 -21.66 15.86 -3.03
N SER A 34 -21.87 15.60 -4.33
CA SER A 34 -22.34 14.30 -4.80
C SER A 34 -21.26 13.22 -4.60
N TYR A 35 -19.98 13.56 -4.75
CA TYR A 35 -18.87 12.63 -4.51
C TYR A 35 -18.69 12.27 -3.03
N LEU A 36 -19.06 13.20 -2.13
CA LEU A 36 -19.04 12.97 -0.68
C LEU A 36 -20.34 12.32 -0.17
N ALA A 37 -21.44 12.45 -0.92
CA ALA A 37 -22.74 11.87 -0.54
C ALA A 37 -22.91 10.39 -0.96
N GLU A 38 -22.11 9.91 -1.90
CA GLU A 38 -22.03 8.47 -2.25
C GLU A 38 -21.02 7.69 -1.41
N SER A 39 -20.43 8.28 -0.35
CA SER A 39 -19.89 7.45 0.72
C SER A 39 -21.08 6.69 1.29
N LYS A 40 -21.30 5.45 0.81
CA LYS A 40 -22.22 4.49 1.44
C LYS A 40 -22.07 4.67 2.94
N SER A 41 -23.16 5.00 3.63
CA SER A 41 -23.24 5.10 5.07
C SER A 41 -22.39 3.96 5.62
N LEU A 42 -21.39 4.27 6.46
CA LEU A 42 -20.59 3.23 7.12
C LEU A 42 -21.59 2.28 7.74
N GLU A 43 -21.73 1.09 7.16
CA GLU A 43 -22.57 0.06 7.74
C GLU A 43 -22.06 -0.14 9.16
N VAL A 44 -22.87 0.22 10.15
CA VAL A 44 -22.54 -0.03 11.54
C VAL A 44 -22.70 -1.53 11.74
N TYR A 45 -21.62 -2.26 11.61
CA TYR A 45 -21.63 -3.69 11.86
C TYR A 45 -21.95 -3.93 13.33
N LYS A 46 -22.95 -4.77 13.63
CA LYS A 46 -23.33 -5.16 14.99
C LYS A 46 -22.19 -5.88 15.75
N SER A 47 -21.28 -6.50 14.99
CA SER A 47 -20.05 -7.14 15.47
C SER A 47 -18.93 -6.88 14.45
N PRO A 48 -17.66 -6.87 14.88
CA PRO A 48 -16.54 -6.69 13.95
C PRO A 48 -16.50 -7.86 12.96
N ARG A 49 -16.25 -7.52 11.67
CA ARG A 49 -16.05 -8.52 10.61
C ARG A 49 -14.77 -9.32 10.79
N ILE A 50 -13.77 -8.69 11.39
CA ILE A 50 -12.45 -9.27 11.63
C ILE A 50 -11.81 -8.58 12.84
N LYS A 51 -11.16 -9.33 13.71
CA LYS A 51 -10.28 -8.80 14.75
C LYS A 51 -8.84 -8.84 14.26
N PHE A 52 -8.13 -7.74 14.39
CA PHE A 52 -6.76 -7.63 13.91
C PHE A 52 -5.83 -6.98 14.93
N ALA A 53 -4.54 -7.24 14.76
CA ALA A 53 -3.47 -6.63 15.53
C ALA A 53 -2.44 -5.96 14.62
N VAL A 54 -1.55 -5.17 15.23
CA VAL A 54 -0.42 -4.53 14.55
C VAL A 54 0.87 -4.98 15.21
N ILE A 55 1.85 -5.43 14.40
CA ILE A 55 3.21 -5.75 14.85
C ILE A 55 4.21 -5.01 13.96
N GLY A 56 5.05 -4.13 14.58
CA GLY A 56 6.04 -3.32 13.85
C GLY A 56 5.42 -2.11 13.17
N MET A 57 5.87 -0.91 13.58
CA MET A 57 5.27 0.37 13.22
C MET A 57 6.34 1.39 12.79
N ASN A 58 7.45 0.91 12.21
CA ASN A 58 8.61 1.74 11.84
C ASN A 58 8.35 2.66 10.65
N HIS A 59 7.25 2.45 9.91
CA HIS A 59 6.83 3.30 8.82
C HIS A 59 5.40 3.85 9.02
N GLY A 60 5.20 5.14 8.71
CA GLY A 60 3.93 5.83 8.94
C GLY A 60 2.72 5.30 8.15
N HIS A 61 2.92 4.46 7.13
CA HIS A 61 1.83 3.82 6.40
C HIS A 61 0.94 2.94 7.29
N ILE A 62 1.45 2.47 8.43
CA ILE A 62 0.66 1.66 9.38
C ILE A 62 -0.65 2.32 9.79
N TYR A 63 -0.66 3.64 9.94
CA TYR A 63 -1.86 4.38 10.30
C TYR A 63 -2.93 4.32 9.20
N GLY A 64 -2.50 4.45 7.94
CA GLY A 64 -3.36 4.30 6.76
C GLY A 64 -3.93 2.88 6.64
N MET A 65 -3.07 1.88 6.83
CA MET A 65 -3.44 0.46 6.81
C MET A 65 -4.47 0.13 7.89
N ALA A 66 -4.19 0.49 9.15
CA ALA A 66 -5.11 0.26 10.27
C ALA A 66 -6.47 0.95 10.04
N ASN A 67 -6.46 2.22 9.61
CA ASN A 67 -7.69 2.94 9.31
C ASN A 67 -8.48 2.32 8.16
N ALA A 68 -7.82 1.75 7.15
CA ALA A 68 -8.50 1.07 6.04
C ALA A 68 -9.25 -0.17 6.54
N ILE A 69 -8.63 -1.00 7.37
CA ILE A 69 -9.26 -2.19 7.95
C ILE A 69 -10.41 -1.79 8.92
N ILE A 70 -10.21 -0.75 9.74
CA ILE A 70 -11.27 -0.24 10.64
C ILE A 70 -12.47 0.24 9.83
N ARG A 71 -12.27 1.02 8.75
CA ARG A 71 -13.36 1.44 7.87
C ARG A 71 -14.08 0.27 7.21
N GLY A 72 -13.36 -0.83 6.95
CA GLY A 72 -13.91 -2.08 6.44
C GLY A 72 -14.66 -2.92 7.48
N GLY A 73 -14.83 -2.43 8.72
CA GLY A 73 -15.51 -3.14 9.81
C GLY A 73 -14.59 -4.01 10.67
N GLY A 74 -13.27 -3.83 10.56
CA GLY A 74 -12.30 -4.52 11.44
C GLY A 74 -12.16 -3.85 12.81
N GLU A 75 -11.87 -4.65 13.83
CA GLU A 75 -11.55 -4.21 15.19
C GLU A 75 -10.05 -4.35 15.46
N LEU A 76 -9.39 -3.24 15.76
CA LEU A 76 -8.00 -3.25 16.24
C LEU A 76 -7.99 -3.63 17.72
N VAL A 77 -7.52 -4.84 18.03
CA VAL A 77 -7.52 -5.40 19.40
C VAL A 77 -6.28 -4.97 20.16
N CYS A 78 -5.10 -5.17 19.54
CA CYS A 78 -3.83 -4.86 20.19
C CYS A 78 -2.73 -4.55 19.20
N TYR A 79 -1.60 -4.07 19.72
CA TYR A 79 -0.42 -3.71 18.94
C TYR A 79 0.85 -3.97 19.73
N TYR A 80 1.97 -4.11 19.01
CA TYR A 80 3.30 -4.29 19.58
C TYR A 80 4.39 -3.81 18.63
N ALA A 81 5.38 -3.13 19.17
CA ALA A 81 6.69 -2.89 18.53
C ALA A 81 7.80 -3.06 19.57
N LYS A 82 9.00 -3.36 19.11
CA LYS A 82 10.18 -3.42 19.97
C LYS A 82 10.53 -2.05 20.56
N GLU A 83 10.25 -0.99 19.80
CA GLU A 83 10.55 0.39 20.13
C GLU A 83 9.43 1.01 20.97
N SER A 84 9.75 1.42 22.19
CA SER A 84 8.76 1.98 23.14
C SER A 84 8.10 3.27 22.63
N ASN A 85 8.87 4.12 21.96
CA ASN A 85 8.36 5.37 21.38
C ASN A 85 7.31 5.13 20.28
N LEU A 86 7.45 4.06 19.50
CA LEU A 86 6.44 3.67 18.49
C LEU A 86 5.17 3.15 19.15
N ASN A 87 5.30 2.37 20.22
CA ASN A 87 4.16 1.91 21.00
C ASN A 87 3.39 3.08 21.63
N GLU A 88 4.10 4.05 22.19
CA GLU A 88 3.48 5.24 22.77
C GLU A 88 2.72 6.07 21.72
N ALA A 89 3.36 6.36 20.59
CA ALA A 89 2.75 7.13 19.51
C ALA A 89 1.51 6.43 18.93
N PHE A 90 1.59 5.11 18.75
CA PHE A 90 0.49 4.33 18.22
C PHE A 90 -0.68 4.23 19.20
N GLY A 91 -0.41 4.01 20.49
CA GLY A 91 -1.41 3.94 21.54
C GLY A 91 -2.17 5.26 21.74
N LYS A 92 -1.46 6.41 21.63
CA LYS A 92 -2.11 7.73 21.64
C LYS A 92 -3.13 7.89 20.49
N ARG A 93 -2.82 7.32 19.32
CA ARG A 93 -3.71 7.37 18.15
C ARG A 93 -4.89 6.40 18.25
N TYR A 94 -4.68 5.22 18.87
CA TYR A 94 -5.67 4.16 19.00
C TYR A 94 -5.87 3.78 20.48
N PRO A 95 -6.47 4.65 21.30
CA PRO A 95 -6.55 4.46 22.77
C PRO A 95 -7.43 3.27 23.21
N LYS A 96 -8.23 2.71 22.29
CA LYS A 96 -9.04 1.51 22.56
C LYS A 96 -8.25 0.20 22.37
N ALA A 97 -7.17 0.23 21.63
CA ALA A 97 -6.32 -0.93 21.39
C ALA A 97 -5.36 -1.14 22.57
N LYS A 98 -5.05 -2.39 22.91
CA LYS A 98 -4.18 -2.72 24.03
C LYS A 98 -2.73 -2.87 23.55
N LEU A 99 -1.78 -2.37 24.31
CA LEU A 99 -0.38 -2.72 24.12
C LEU A 99 -0.18 -4.18 24.57
N ALA A 100 0.28 -5.03 23.64
CA ALA A 100 0.67 -6.40 23.98
C ALA A 100 2.06 -6.41 24.62
N SER A 101 2.32 -7.40 25.49
CA SER A 101 3.62 -7.55 26.15
C SER A 101 4.70 -8.09 25.24
N SER A 102 4.33 -8.78 24.15
CA SER A 102 5.24 -9.35 23.17
C SER A 102 4.54 -9.67 21.84
N GLU A 103 5.34 -9.99 20.83
CA GLU A 103 4.85 -10.54 19.56
C GLU A 103 4.11 -11.87 19.79
N GLU A 104 4.67 -12.75 20.63
CA GLU A 104 4.09 -14.07 20.96
C GLU A 104 2.69 -13.95 21.51
N GLN A 105 2.41 -12.98 22.38
CA GLN A 105 1.07 -12.78 22.92
C GLN A 105 0.05 -12.59 21.79
N ILE A 106 0.40 -11.80 20.78
CA ILE A 106 -0.46 -11.57 19.60
C ILE A 106 -0.60 -12.85 18.76
N LEU A 107 0.51 -13.57 18.53
CA LEU A 107 0.51 -14.78 17.71
C LEU A 107 -0.28 -15.94 18.36
N GLN A 108 -0.33 -16.01 19.68
CA GLN A 108 -1.06 -17.03 20.42
C GLN A 108 -2.54 -16.69 20.63
N ASP A 109 -2.95 -15.44 20.48
CA ASP A 109 -4.34 -15.03 20.66
C ASP A 109 -5.21 -15.55 19.50
N LYS A 110 -6.12 -16.49 19.80
CA LYS A 110 -6.98 -17.15 18.80
C LYS A 110 -8.09 -16.25 18.25
N ASP A 111 -8.41 -15.17 18.94
CA ASP A 111 -9.43 -14.21 18.51
C ASP A 111 -8.91 -13.28 17.39
N ILE A 112 -7.61 -13.16 17.24
CA ILE A 112 -6.97 -12.34 16.22
C ILE A 112 -6.78 -13.19 14.95
N SER A 113 -7.36 -12.76 13.85
CA SER A 113 -7.28 -13.44 12.55
C SER A 113 -6.38 -12.76 11.52
N LEU A 114 -6.03 -11.48 11.73
CA LEU A 114 -5.18 -10.71 10.82
C LEU A 114 -4.12 -9.93 11.61
N VAL A 115 -2.89 -9.92 11.11
CA VAL A 115 -1.82 -9.05 11.62
C VAL A 115 -1.36 -8.10 10.52
N LEU A 116 -1.32 -6.80 10.83
CA LEU A 116 -0.74 -5.76 9.97
C LEU A 116 0.68 -5.45 10.40
N SER A 117 1.55 -5.10 9.44
CA SER A 117 2.89 -4.61 9.74
C SER A 117 3.36 -3.55 8.75
N ALA A 118 3.94 -2.48 9.29
CA ALA A 118 4.81 -1.56 8.58
C ALA A 118 6.15 -1.42 9.32
N GLY A 119 6.69 -2.54 9.77
CA GLY A 119 8.03 -2.67 10.33
C GLY A 119 9.14 -2.34 9.32
N VAL A 120 10.39 -2.52 9.71
CA VAL A 120 11.53 -2.41 8.78
C VAL A 120 11.33 -3.41 7.63
N PRO A 121 11.52 -3.02 6.35
CA PRO A 121 11.20 -3.87 5.20
C PRO A 121 11.82 -5.28 5.27
N SER A 122 13.09 -5.40 5.68
CA SER A 122 13.75 -6.71 5.82
C SER A 122 13.07 -7.66 6.81
N ASP A 123 12.37 -7.12 7.82
CA ASP A 123 11.73 -7.90 8.89
C ASP A 123 10.30 -8.31 8.55
N ARG A 124 9.70 -7.72 7.53
CA ARG A 124 8.28 -7.94 7.17
C ARG A 124 7.99 -9.36 6.74
N ALA A 125 8.82 -9.93 5.86
CA ALA A 125 8.65 -11.31 5.41
C ALA A 125 8.90 -12.33 6.53
N PRO A 126 9.98 -12.26 7.33
CA PRO A 126 10.16 -13.11 8.51
C PRO A 126 8.99 -13.04 9.50
N LEU A 127 8.45 -11.86 9.78
CA LEU A 127 7.27 -11.72 10.62
C LEU A 127 6.04 -12.38 9.98
N GLY A 128 5.76 -12.11 8.71
CA GLY A 128 4.62 -12.70 8.02
C GLY A 128 4.64 -14.23 7.98
N ILE A 129 5.84 -14.81 7.87
CA ILE A 129 6.05 -16.26 7.98
C ILE A 129 5.64 -16.78 9.37
N ARG A 130 6.02 -16.09 10.46
CA ARG A 130 5.60 -16.47 11.82
C ARG A 130 4.10 -16.29 12.02
N VAL A 131 3.53 -15.20 11.51
CA VAL A 131 2.08 -14.93 11.56
C VAL A 131 1.29 -16.04 10.85
N MET A 132 1.66 -16.38 9.61
CA MET A 132 0.98 -17.46 8.88
C MET A 132 1.11 -18.82 9.58
N LYS A 133 2.29 -19.14 10.16
CA LYS A 133 2.48 -20.36 10.96
C LYS A 133 1.64 -20.40 12.23
N SER A 134 1.23 -19.24 12.77
CA SER A 134 0.32 -19.16 13.91
C SER A 134 -1.18 -19.24 13.53
N GLY A 135 -1.47 -19.49 12.23
CA GLY A 135 -2.84 -19.62 11.74
C GLY A 135 -3.56 -18.29 11.49
N LYS A 136 -2.82 -17.21 11.25
CA LYS A 136 -3.37 -15.88 11.01
C LYS A 136 -2.96 -15.37 9.64
N ASP A 137 -3.82 -14.56 9.04
CA ASP A 137 -3.49 -13.81 7.83
C ASP A 137 -2.54 -12.66 8.14
N TYR A 138 -1.76 -12.27 7.14
CA TYR A 138 -0.79 -11.20 7.27
C TYR A 138 -0.93 -10.17 6.16
N MET A 139 -0.92 -8.89 6.52
CA MET A 139 -0.84 -7.78 5.58
C MET A 139 0.37 -6.90 5.89
N SER A 140 1.28 -6.84 4.95
CA SER A 140 2.47 -6.00 5.03
C SER A 140 2.27 -4.66 4.31
N ASP A 141 2.93 -3.63 4.78
CA ASP A 141 3.26 -2.47 3.94
C ASP A 141 4.22 -2.87 2.81
N LYS A 142 4.28 -2.10 1.74
CA LYS A 142 5.26 -2.27 0.65
C LYS A 142 6.66 -1.73 1.08
N PRO A 143 7.75 -2.36 0.63
CA PRO A 143 7.83 -3.69 0.08
C PRO A 143 7.57 -4.74 1.16
N GLY A 144 6.77 -5.73 0.84
CA GLY A 144 6.48 -6.82 1.79
C GLY A 144 7.58 -7.88 1.83
N ILE A 145 8.43 -7.92 0.82
CA ILE A 145 9.50 -8.92 0.60
C ILE A 145 10.68 -8.18 -0.02
N THR A 146 11.88 -8.40 0.49
CA THR A 146 13.10 -7.72 0.02
C THR A 146 14.09 -8.64 -0.69
N THR A 147 13.93 -9.98 -0.59
CA THR A 147 14.83 -10.94 -1.22
C THR A 147 14.09 -12.12 -1.84
N LEU A 148 14.69 -12.75 -2.87
CA LEU A 148 14.15 -13.97 -3.47
C LEU A 148 14.08 -15.14 -2.49
N LYS A 149 14.99 -15.21 -1.52
CA LYS A 149 14.95 -16.21 -0.44
C LYS A 149 13.71 -16.04 0.43
N GLN A 150 13.42 -14.81 0.84
CA GLN A 150 12.18 -14.49 1.57
C GLN A 150 10.94 -14.84 0.75
N LEU A 151 10.92 -14.52 -0.55
CA LEU A 151 9.81 -14.86 -1.44
C LEU A 151 9.56 -16.36 -1.51
N ALA A 152 10.62 -17.16 -1.69
CA ALA A 152 10.52 -18.61 -1.74
C ALA A 152 9.96 -19.20 -0.44
N GLU A 153 10.42 -18.72 0.72
CA GLU A 153 9.94 -19.20 2.02
C GLU A 153 8.49 -18.73 2.30
N CYS A 154 8.13 -17.49 1.96
CA CYS A 154 6.75 -17.01 2.07
C CYS A 154 5.79 -17.89 1.25
N ARG A 155 6.11 -18.19 -0.02
CA ARG A 155 5.31 -19.08 -0.88
C ARG A 155 5.16 -20.48 -0.30
N LYS A 156 6.26 -21.06 0.23
CA LYS A 156 6.25 -22.37 0.87
C LYS A 156 5.32 -22.40 2.08
N VAL A 157 5.43 -21.42 2.97
CA VAL A 157 4.61 -21.34 4.18
C VAL A 157 3.15 -21.05 3.84
N GLN A 158 2.88 -20.10 2.93
CA GLN A 158 1.55 -19.81 2.46
C GLN A 158 0.83 -21.05 1.90
N LYS A 159 1.54 -21.84 1.07
CA LYS A 159 1.01 -23.12 0.55
C LYS A 159 0.75 -24.14 1.66
N ALA A 160 1.60 -24.19 2.68
CA ALA A 160 1.49 -25.17 3.77
C ALA A 160 0.38 -24.82 4.78
N THR A 161 0.12 -23.52 5.00
CA THR A 161 -0.84 -23.05 6.01
C THR A 161 -2.20 -22.68 5.43
N GLY A 162 -2.27 -22.34 4.14
CA GLY A 162 -3.47 -21.78 3.50
C GLY A 162 -3.75 -20.34 3.88
N GLN A 163 -2.91 -19.71 4.71
CA GLN A 163 -3.10 -18.32 5.15
C GLN A 163 -2.74 -17.33 4.05
N ILE A 164 -3.27 -16.11 4.15
CA ILE A 164 -3.04 -15.04 3.19
C ILE A 164 -1.81 -14.23 3.59
N TYR A 165 -0.89 -14.03 2.65
CA TYR A 165 0.16 -13.02 2.72
C TYR A 165 -0.17 -11.92 1.71
N SER A 166 -0.59 -10.75 2.17
CA SER A 166 -0.94 -9.62 1.32
C SER A 166 0.01 -8.45 1.49
N ILE A 167 0.11 -7.60 0.47
CA ILE A 167 0.90 -6.37 0.48
C ILE A 167 -0.03 -5.21 0.18
N MET A 168 0.01 -4.16 1.01
CA MET A 168 -0.82 -2.97 0.84
C MET A 168 -0.19 -2.01 -0.18
N TYR A 169 -0.59 -2.12 -1.42
CA TYR A 169 -0.24 -1.16 -2.47
C TYR A 169 -1.20 0.03 -2.44
N SER A 170 -0.91 0.97 -1.55
CA SER A 170 -1.80 2.11 -1.27
C SER A 170 -2.07 3.01 -2.47
N GLU A 171 -1.12 3.15 -3.41
CA GLU A 171 -1.31 3.94 -4.63
C GLU A 171 -2.43 3.39 -5.52
N ARG A 172 -2.63 2.08 -5.54
CA ARG A 172 -3.74 1.45 -6.26
C ARG A 172 -4.99 1.33 -5.40
N LEU A 173 -4.83 0.84 -4.16
CA LEU A 173 -5.97 0.43 -3.33
C LEU A 173 -6.64 1.60 -2.60
N SER A 174 -5.91 2.69 -2.34
CA SER A 174 -6.38 3.81 -1.51
C SER A 174 -6.41 5.15 -2.22
N ASN A 175 -5.83 5.27 -3.43
CA ASN A 175 -5.85 6.50 -4.19
C ASN A 175 -7.16 6.60 -5.00
N PRO A 176 -8.04 7.58 -4.72
CA PRO A 176 -9.33 7.68 -5.41
C PRO A 176 -9.21 7.82 -6.93
N ALA A 177 -8.15 8.48 -7.43
CA ALA A 177 -7.92 8.62 -8.87
C ALA A 177 -7.60 7.27 -9.51
N THR A 178 -6.78 6.43 -8.85
CA THR A 178 -6.44 5.10 -9.36
C THR A 178 -7.66 4.16 -9.28
N VAL A 179 -8.43 4.23 -8.20
CA VAL A 179 -9.69 3.48 -8.08
C VAL A 179 -10.64 3.85 -9.23
N LYS A 180 -10.82 5.16 -9.50
CA LYS A 180 -11.66 5.61 -10.63
C LYS A 180 -11.10 5.20 -11.99
N ALA A 181 -9.80 5.26 -12.18
CA ALA A 181 -9.15 4.75 -13.40
C ALA A 181 -9.42 3.25 -13.59
N SER A 182 -9.36 2.46 -12.51
CA SER A 182 -9.66 1.02 -12.55
C SER A 182 -11.09 0.74 -13.01
N GLU A 183 -12.07 1.48 -12.50
CA GLU A 183 -13.48 1.37 -12.96
C GLU A 183 -13.62 1.69 -14.44
N LEU A 184 -13.01 2.80 -14.89
CA LEU A 184 -13.08 3.22 -16.30
C LEU A 184 -12.44 2.22 -17.25
N VAL A 185 -11.30 1.62 -16.85
CA VAL A 185 -10.63 0.58 -17.63
C VAL A 185 -11.48 -0.68 -17.68
N ALA A 186 -12.04 -1.11 -16.54
CA ALA A 186 -12.93 -2.26 -16.47
C ALA A 186 -14.19 -2.07 -17.34
N ASP A 187 -14.75 -0.86 -17.37
CA ASP A 187 -15.89 -0.49 -18.24
C ASP A 187 -15.51 -0.36 -19.74
N GLY A 188 -14.23 -0.58 -20.10
CA GLY A 188 -13.76 -0.53 -21.48
C GLY A 188 -13.63 0.89 -22.05
N ALA A 189 -13.54 1.92 -21.22
CA ALA A 189 -13.49 3.32 -21.65
C ALA A 189 -12.34 3.65 -22.62
N ILE A 190 -11.22 2.94 -22.52
CA ILE A 190 -10.05 3.06 -23.40
C ILE A 190 -9.79 1.78 -24.23
N GLY A 191 -10.66 0.78 -24.13
CA GLY A 191 -10.46 -0.55 -24.72
C GLY A 191 -9.37 -1.34 -23.99
N LYS A 192 -8.78 -2.33 -24.68
CA LYS A 192 -7.71 -3.15 -24.11
C LYS A 192 -6.46 -2.32 -23.83
N VAL A 193 -5.94 -2.41 -22.62
CA VAL A 193 -4.63 -1.82 -22.26
C VAL A 193 -3.52 -2.70 -22.85
N ILE A 194 -2.64 -2.10 -23.64
CA ILE A 194 -1.53 -2.78 -24.30
C ILE A 194 -0.16 -2.34 -23.77
N GLN A 195 -0.10 -1.21 -23.09
CA GLN A 195 1.12 -0.67 -22.49
C GLN A 195 0.76 0.23 -21.31
N THR A 196 1.61 0.23 -20.29
CA THR A 196 1.62 1.21 -19.20
C THR A 196 2.98 1.86 -19.10
N ILE A 197 3.01 3.13 -18.69
CA ILE A 197 4.22 3.84 -18.30
C ILE A 197 3.99 4.30 -16.86
N GLY A 198 4.71 3.70 -15.93
CA GLY A 198 4.62 4.01 -14.50
C GLY A 198 5.75 4.96 -14.09
N LEU A 199 5.41 6.10 -13.52
CA LEU A 199 6.37 7.03 -12.92
C LEU A 199 6.18 7.02 -11.40
N GLY A 200 7.29 6.92 -10.65
CA GLY A 200 7.28 6.85 -9.19
C GLY A 200 8.17 7.90 -8.53
N PRO A 201 8.05 9.22 -8.86
CA PRO A 201 8.86 10.23 -8.22
C PRO A 201 8.48 10.35 -6.74
N HIS A 202 9.47 10.17 -5.85
CA HIS A 202 9.30 10.30 -4.41
C HIS A 202 10.28 11.33 -3.83
N LEU A 203 9.78 12.16 -2.93
CA LEU A 203 10.64 13.11 -2.22
C LEU A 203 11.38 12.38 -1.10
N MET A 204 12.70 12.32 -1.21
CA MET A 204 13.54 11.56 -0.29
C MET A 204 13.49 12.07 1.15
N ARG A 205 13.63 13.39 1.39
CA ARG A 205 13.65 14.03 2.72
C ARG A 205 14.64 13.35 3.69
N PRO A 206 15.94 13.34 3.39
CA PRO A 206 16.92 12.53 4.12
C PRO A 206 16.94 12.81 5.63
N ASP A 207 16.78 14.06 6.04
CA ASP A 207 16.81 14.47 7.44
C ASP A 207 15.66 13.90 8.29
N THR A 208 14.63 13.36 7.64
CA THR A 208 13.46 12.77 8.32
C THR A 208 13.44 11.24 8.26
N ARG A 209 14.40 10.63 7.56
CA ARG A 209 14.46 9.18 7.38
C ARG A 209 15.22 8.50 8.52
N PRO A 210 14.73 7.37 9.01
CA PRO A 210 15.50 6.55 9.94
C PRO A 210 16.71 5.91 9.25
N SER A 211 17.70 5.51 10.02
CA SER A 211 18.98 4.96 9.51
C SER A 211 18.79 3.75 8.60
N TRP A 212 17.84 2.86 8.92
CA TRP A 212 17.57 1.66 8.12
C TRP A 212 17.14 1.98 6.67
N PHE A 213 16.62 3.17 6.41
CA PHE A 213 16.20 3.59 5.07
C PHE A 213 17.38 3.67 4.08
N PHE A 214 18.57 3.93 4.58
CA PHE A 214 19.80 4.04 3.78
C PHE A 214 20.60 2.73 3.72
N ASP A 215 20.18 1.70 4.41
CA ASP A 215 20.79 0.37 4.38
C ASP A 215 20.06 -0.55 3.41
N MET A 216 20.71 -0.88 2.30
CA MET A 216 20.16 -1.73 1.24
C MET A 216 19.70 -3.11 1.75
N ASN A 217 20.37 -3.66 2.78
CA ASN A 217 19.96 -4.93 3.38
C ASN A 217 18.62 -4.82 4.14
N GLN A 218 18.28 -3.62 4.57
CA GLN A 218 17.05 -3.36 5.31
C GLN A 218 15.91 -2.84 4.43
N VAL A 219 16.20 -1.94 3.48
CA VAL A 219 15.17 -1.34 2.61
C VAL A 219 14.85 -2.17 1.37
N GLY A 220 15.85 -2.90 0.83
CA GLY A 220 15.68 -3.79 -0.32
C GLY A 220 15.81 -3.12 -1.70
N GLY A 221 16.22 -1.83 -1.76
CA GLY A 221 16.47 -1.10 -2.99
C GLY A 221 15.26 -0.37 -3.59
N ILE A 222 15.53 0.60 -4.47
CA ILE A 222 14.51 1.50 -5.01
C ILE A 222 13.50 0.79 -5.90
N ILE A 223 13.92 -0.19 -6.68
CA ILE A 223 13.01 -1.00 -7.52
C ILE A 223 12.03 -1.77 -6.64
N THR A 224 12.51 -2.37 -5.56
CA THR A 224 11.67 -3.14 -4.63
C THR A 224 10.78 -2.22 -3.80
N ASP A 225 11.29 -1.09 -3.31
CA ASP A 225 10.53 -0.17 -2.46
C ASP A 225 9.53 0.66 -3.26
N ILE A 226 9.94 1.32 -4.34
CA ILE A 226 9.10 2.26 -5.07
C ILE A 226 8.46 1.63 -6.29
N ALA A 227 9.23 0.99 -7.18
CA ALA A 227 8.70 0.46 -8.43
C ALA A 227 7.74 -0.72 -8.23
N SER A 228 7.69 -1.31 -7.04
CA SER A 228 6.66 -2.29 -6.69
C SER A 228 5.23 -1.78 -6.88
N HIS A 229 4.97 -0.48 -6.68
CA HIS A 229 3.70 0.15 -7.00
C HIS A 229 3.40 0.12 -8.51
N GLN A 230 4.40 0.43 -9.35
CA GLN A 230 4.24 0.46 -10.81
C GLN A 230 4.07 -0.94 -11.37
N PHE A 231 4.74 -1.95 -10.81
CA PHE A 231 4.52 -3.36 -11.16
C PHE A 231 3.13 -3.86 -10.78
N ASP A 232 2.65 -3.52 -9.58
CA ASP A 232 1.29 -3.84 -9.15
C ASP A 232 0.25 -3.20 -10.08
N GLN A 233 0.42 -1.93 -10.43
CA GLN A 233 -0.46 -1.21 -11.35
C GLN A 233 -0.39 -1.77 -12.77
N PHE A 234 0.80 -2.15 -13.27
CA PHE A 234 0.96 -2.82 -14.55
C PHE A 234 0.12 -4.10 -14.62
N LEU A 235 0.30 -5.01 -13.67
CA LEU A 235 -0.45 -6.27 -13.62
C LEU A 235 -1.96 -6.01 -13.54
N HIS A 236 -2.38 -5.05 -12.70
CA HIS A 236 -3.78 -4.71 -12.52
C HIS A 236 -4.43 -4.15 -13.79
N PHE A 237 -3.84 -3.13 -14.41
CA PHE A 237 -4.45 -2.44 -15.54
C PHE A 237 -4.38 -3.24 -16.85
N THR A 238 -3.36 -4.09 -17.02
CA THR A 238 -3.25 -4.97 -18.19
C THR A 238 -4.07 -6.27 -18.02
N GLY A 239 -4.46 -6.62 -16.78
CA GLY A 239 -5.04 -7.92 -16.46
C GLY A 239 -4.04 -9.08 -16.57
N SER A 240 -2.74 -8.77 -16.56
CA SER A 240 -1.67 -9.78 -16.66
C SER A 240 -1.44 -10.45 -15.31
N THR A 241 -1.16 -11.75 -15.33
CA THR A 241 -0.80 -12.54 -14.14
C THR A 241 0.70 -12.73 -14.00
N GLU A 242 1.45 -12.43 -15.06
CA GLU A 242 2.90 -12.59 -15.14
C GLU A 242 3.54 -11.39 -15.81
N ALA A 243 4.79 -11.11 -15.43
CA ALA A 243 5.65 -10.12 -16.06
C ALA A 243 7.08 -10.65 -16.15
N LYS A 244 7.77 -10.31 -17.21
CA LYS A 244 9.20 -10.59 -17.40
C LYS A 244 9.96 -9.27 -17.47
N ILE A 245 10.96 -9.11 -16.62
CA ILE A 245 11.87 -7.97 -16.71
C ILE A 245 12.87 -8.23 -17.84
N LEU A 246 12.93 -7.35 -18.81
CA LEU A 246 13.85 -7.41 -19.95
C LEU A 246 15.12 -6.63 -19.66
N ALA A 247 15.02 -5.50 -18.97
CA ALA A 247 16.13 -4.67 -18.55
C ALA A 247 15.77 -3.93 -17.28
N ALA A 248 16.74 -3.68 -16.41
CA ALA A 248 16.60 -2.84 -15.25
C ALA A 248 17.93 -2.19 -14.90
N GLN A 249 17.90 -1.01 -14.34
CA GLN A 249 19.08 -0.32 -13.83
C GLN A 249 18.75 0.43 -12.53
N VAL A 250 19.75 0.55 -11.68
CA VAL A 250 19.68 1.32 -10.43
C VAL A 250 20.98 2.10 -10.24
N LYS A 251 20.90 3.24 -9.58
CA LYS A 251 22.08 4.07 -9.30
C LYS A 251 21.82 5.00 -8.11
N ASN A 252 22.89 5.36 -7.41
CA ASN A 252 22.95 6.54 -6.56
C ASN A 252 23.49 7.70 -7.41
N VAL A 253 22.63 8.63 -7.78
CA VAL A 253 22.97 9.75 -8.67
C VAL A 253 23.29 11.01 -7.89
N ASN A 254 22.58 11.27 -6.79
CA ASN A 254 22.62 12.57 -6.13
C ASN A 254 22.88 12.51 -4.61
N HIS A 255 23.07 11.33 -4.04
CA HIS A 255 23.24 11.16 -2.60
C HIS A 255 24.50 10.33 -2.24
N PRO A 256 25.70 10.75 -2.69
CA PRO A 256 26.92 9.95 -2.58
C PRO A 256 27.36 9.71 -1.11
N GLN A 257 26.84 10.50 -0.15
CA GLN A 257 27.08 10.32 1.28
C GLN A 257 26.45 9.05 1.84
N TYR A 258 25.45 8.45 1.16
CA TYR A 258 24.84 7.20 1.57
C TYR A 258 25.33 6.07 0.69
N LEU A 259 26.40 5.39 1.14
CA LEU A 259 27.02 4.30 0.38
C LEU A 259 26.03 3.14 0.17
N GLY A 260 25.93 2.68 -1.10
CA GLY A 260 25.05 1.60 -1.48
C GLY A 260 23.56 1.98 -1.58
N PHE A 261 23.19 3.22 -1.27
CA PHE A 261 21.82 3.70 -1.46
C PHE A 261 21.50 3.90 -2.94
N GLU A 262 20.26 3.65 -3.30
CA GLU A 262 19.72 3.84 -4.66
C GLU A 262 18.69 4.97 -4.62
N ASP A 263 18.92 6.03 -5.40
CA ASP A 263 17.99 7.15 -5.56
C ASP A 263 17.40 7.25 -6.98
N PHE A 264 17.85 6.37 -7.86
CA PHE A 264 17.37 6.21 -9.22
C PHE A 264 17.21 4.73 -9.57
N GLY A 265 16.12 4.40 -10.26
CA GLY A 265 15.89 3.08 -10.83
C GLY A 265 14.86 3.12 -11.94
N ASP A 266 15.05 2.29 -12.96
CA ASP A 266 14.03 2.00 -13.96
C ASP A 266 14.04 0.51 -14.31
N ALA A 267 12.94 0.05 -14.90
CA ALA A 267 12.80 -1.32 -15.38
C ALA A 267 11.83 -1.40 -16.56
N MET A 268 12.14 -2.26 -17.51
CA MET A 268 11.31 -2.55 -18.67
C MET A 268 11.06 -4.05 -18.81
#